data_6223eaf48c6cc224412689699afd6d51
#
_entry.id   6223eaf48c6cc224412689699afd6d51
#
_cell.length_a   1.000
_cell.length_b   1.000
_cell.length_c   1.000
_cell.angle_alpha   90.00
_cell.angle_beta   90.00
_cell.angle_gamma   90.00
#
_symmetry.space_group_name_H-M   'P 1'
#
loop_
_entity.id
_entity.type
_entity.pdbx_description
1 polymer ?
#
loop_
_entity_poly.entity_id
_entity_poly.type
_entity_poly.pdbx_seq_one_letter_code
_entity_poly.pdbx_strand_id
1 'polypeptide(L)'
;MNQIPMKYLGPQITACLTLILSISGFQLTSNASEKDTCSMIETPKDVNSVPSDAEVTASGLASRELTAGTGSESPAATDTVTVHYSGWTTDGNLFDSSVKRGEPTSFPLNRVISGWTEGLQLMVVGEKRRFWIPADLAYGENPGGGRPGGLLVFDVELLSIEKAPEPPKVPEDVAAIPASAEVRESGLASRKLSDGTGSAHPAKADMVTVHYS
;
A
#
# COMPACT_ATOMS: atom_id res chain seq x y z
N MET A 1 9.94 39.13 50.40
CA MET A 1 9.46 39.58 49.09
C MET A 1 10.68 39.67 48.18
N ASN A 2 10.97 38.65 47.44
CA ASN A 2 12.10 38.67 46.53
C ASN A 2 11.65 37.98 45.22
N GLN A 3 11.48 38.76 44.19
CA GLN A 3 11.15 38.33 42.83
C GLN A 3 12.42 37.86 42.13
N ILE A 4 12.42 36.66 41.59
CA ILE A 4 13.51 36.12 40.77
C ILE A 4 13.08 36.28 39.31
N PRO A 5 13.85 36.95 38.46
CA PRO A 5 13.50 37.11 37.03
C PRO A 5 13.85 35.84 36.21
N MET A 6 12.90 35.45 35.40
CA MET A 6 12.97 34.37 34.42
C MET A 6 13.96 34.72 33.34
N LYS A 7 15.06 33.97 33.20
CA LYS A 7 16.01 34.09 32.06
C LYS A 7 15.54 33.26 30.88
N TYR A 8 15.25 33.93 29.81
CA TYR A 8 15.09 33.33 28.45
C TYR A 8 16.40 32.70 28.03
N LEU A 9 16.38 31.41 27.73
CA LEU A 9 17.46 30.72 27.00
C LEU A 9 17.11 30.71 25.50
N GLY A 10 17.88 31.45 24.72
CA GLY A 10 17.79 31.47 23.25
C GLY A 10 18.41 30.21 22.61
N PRO A 11 18.19 29.97 21.32
CA PRO A 11 18.60 28.74 20.66
C PRO A 11 20.12 28.67 20.49
N GLN A 12 20.71 27.58 20.92
CA GLN A 12 22.11 27.23 20.74
C GLN A 12 22.35 26.86 19.27
N ILE A 13 23.05 27.75 18.57
CA ILE A 13 23.62 27.46 17.25
C ILE A 13 24.91 26.68 17.51
N THR A 14 24.88 25.37 17.26
CA THR A 14 26.09 24.54 17.31
C THR A 14 26.90 24.78 16.02
N ALA A 15 27.93 25.62 16.12
CA ALA A 15 28.92 25.81 15.09
C ALA A 15 29.82 24.58 15.02
N CYS A 16 29.84 23.91 13.85
CA CYS A 16 30.77 22.84 13.53
C CYS A 16 32.15 23.44 13.26
N LEU A 17 33.06 23.34 14.24
CA LEU A 17 34.45 23.80 14.13
C LEU A 17 35.28 22.69 13.47
N THR A 18 35.64 22.86 12.21
CA THR A 18 36.57 22.00 11.48
C THR A 18 37.99 22.26 11.93
N LEU A 19 38.58 21.34 12.67
CA LEU A 19 40.03 21.31 12.97
C LEU A 19 40.78 20.58 11.87
N ILE A 20 41.53 21.30 11.04
CA ILE A 20 42.43 20.74 10.03
C ILE A 20 43.71 20.36 10.72
N LEU A 21 43.97 19.06 10.88
CA LEU A 21 45.27 18.52 11.25
C LEU A 21 45.84 17.77 10.04
N SER A 22 46.82 18.38 9.38
CA SER A 22 47.59 17.76 8.28
C SER A 22 48.60 16.77 8.85
N ILE A 23 48.39 15.46 8.64
CA ILE A 23 49.42 14.44 8.74
C ILE A 23 49.40 13.56 7.49
N SER A 24 50.57 13.47 6.86
CA SER A 24 50.85 12.78 5.60
C SER A 24 50.55 11.27 5.66
N GLY A 25 49.88 10.77 4.62
CA GLY A 25 50.09 9.42 4.08
C GLY A 25 49.34 8.28 4.76
N PHE A 26 48.01 8.19 4.52
CA PHE A 26 47.32 6.89 4.41
C PHE A 26 45.99 7.10 3.66
N GLN A 27 45.96 6.61 2.43
CA GLN A 27 44.71 6.58 1.65
C GLN A 27 43.79 5.50 2.22
N LEU A 28 42.90 5.87 3.14
CA LEU A 28 41.71 5.08 3.44
C LEU A 28 40.63 5.54 2.51
N THR A 29 40.32 4.74 1.50
CA THR A 29 39.10 4.86 0.72
C THR A 29 37.92 4.49 1.63
N SER A 30 37.39 5.45 2.38
CA SER A 30 36.12 5.30 3.06
C SER A 30 35.03 5.48 2.00
N ASN A 31 34.49 4.37 1.50
CA ASN A 31 33.15 4.34 0.94
C ASN A 31 32.18 4.64 2.09
N ALA A 32 32.09 5.90 2.48
CA ALA A 32 30.96 6.39 3.23
C ALA A 32 29.77 6.37 2.27
N SER A 33 28.91 5.37 2.43
CA SER A 33 27.58 5.35 1.86
C SER A 33 26.88 6.63 2.31
N GLU A 34 26.74 7.58 1.39
CA GLU A 34 25.87 8.75 1.55
C GLU A 34 24.42 8.25 1.59
N LYS A 35 23.95 7.93 2.78
CA LYS A 35 22.57 7.55 3.04
C LYS A 35 21.96 8.47 4.09
N ASP A 36 22.13 9.78 3.88
CA ASP A 36 21.43 10.82 4.64
C ASP A 36 21.17 12.04 3.76
N THR A 37 20.59 11.81 2.57
CA THR A 37 19.86 12.87 1.91
C THR A 37 18.45 12.81 2.47
N CYS A 38 18.14 13.69 3.42
CA CYS A 38 16.76 14.01 3.76
C CYS A 38 16.09 14.47 2.47
N SER A 39 15.48 13.54 1.75
CA SER A 39 14.80 13.79 0.49
C SER A 39 13.61 14.70 0.78
N MET A 40 13.80 15.99 0.55
CA MET A 40 12.68 16.95 0.58
C MET A 40 11.72 16.51 -0.52
N ILE A 41 10.50 16.12 -0.13
CA ILE A 41 9.45 15.75 -1.08
C ILE A 41 8.98 17.03 -1.72
N GLU A 42 9.44 17.28 -2.95
CA GLU A 42 9.03 18.46 -3.71
C GLU A 42 7.59 18.29 -4.23
N THR A 43 6.82 19.37 -4.11
CA THR A 43 5.50 19.44 -4.73
C THR A 43 5.66 19.42 -6.25
N PRO A 44 4.93 18.52 -6.95
CA PRO A 44 4.97 18.47 -8.40
C PRO A 44 4.55 19.80 -9.05
N LYS A 45 5.22 20.19 -10.13
CA LYS A 45 4.89 21.45 -10.86
C LYS A 45 3.51 21.40 -11.52
N ASP A 46 3.02 20.21 -11.82
CA ASP A 46 1.74 19.91 -12.46
C ASP A 46 0.67 19.43 -11.47
N VAL A 47 0.84 19.74 -10.17
CA VAL A 47 -0.10 19.35 -9.10
C VAL A 47 -1.48 20.00 -9.25
N ASN A 48 -1.55 21.19 -9.85
CA ASN A 48 -2.77 21.99 -9.91
C ASN A 48 -3.75 21.57 -11.02
N SER A 49 -3.34 20.77 -11.99
CA SER A 49 -4.19 20.34 -13.10
C SER A 49 -3.60 19.13 -13.83
N VAL A 50 -4.46 18.36 -14.47
CA VAL A 50 -4.05 17.23 -15.35
C VAL A 50 -3.33 17.81 -16.57
N PRO A 51 -2.08 17.41 -16.83
CA PRO A 51 -1.35 17.85 -18.01
C PRO A 51 -1.91 17.19 -19.29
N SER A 52 -1.73 17.84 -20.43
CA SER A 52 -2.28 17.37 -21.71
C SER A 52 -1.62 16.09 -22.26
N ASP A 53 -0.47 15.73 -21.72
CA ASP A 53 0.28 14.50 -22.05
C ASP A 53 -0.02 13.32 -21.10
N ALA A 54 -0.94 13.49 -20.15
CA ALA A 54 -1.39 12.41 -19.29
C ALA A 54 -2.33 11.46 -20.03
N GLU A 55 -2.19 10.18 -19.76
CA GLU A 55 -3.12 9.14 -20.17
C GLU A 55 -4.38 9.23 -19.33
N VAL A 56 -5.56 9.27 -19.95
CA VAL A 56 -6.84 9.36 -19.24
C VAL A 56 -7.69 8.13 -19.54
N THR A 57 -8.14 7.44 -18.50
CA THR A 57 -9.01 6.28 -18.61
C THR A 57 -10.47 6.69 -18.79
N ALA A 58 -11.35 5.71 -19.09
CA ALA A 58 -12.78 5.94 -19.22
C ALA A 58 -13.47 6.43 -17.93
N SER A 59 -12.91 6.14 -16.77
CA SER A 59 -13.39 6.60 -15.46
C SER A 59 -13.01 8.06 -15.16
N GLY A 60 -12.11 8.65 -15.96
CA GLY A 60 -11.54 9.97 -15.74
C GLY A 60 -10.27 9.98 -14.88
N LEU A 61 -9.75 8.81 -14.49
CA LEU A 61 -8.43 8.72 -13.86
C LEU A 61 -7.37 9.14 -14.88
N ALA A 62 -6.57 10.16 -14.54
CA ALA A 62 -5.43 10.55 -15.35
C ALA A 62 -4.13 10.06 -14.73
N SER A 63 -3.18 9.63 -15.56
CA SER A 63 -1.89 9.15 -15.09
C SER A 63 -0.75 9.44 -16.04
N ARG A 64 0.48 9.43 -15.52
CA ARG A 64 1.71 9.53 -16.31
C ARG A 64 2.81 8.72 -15.66
N GLU A 65 3.47 7.88 -16.45
CA GLU A 65 4.68 7.19 -16.03
C GLU A 65 5.80 8.19 -15.74
N LEU A 66 6.42 8.09 -14.57
CA LEU A 66 7.58 8.89 -14.18
C LEU A 66 8.88 8.09 -14.33
N THR A 67 8.81 6.79 -14.05
CA THR A 67 9.91 5.85 -14.18
C THR A 67 9.34 4.51 -14.57
N ALA A 68 9.89 3.92 -15.63
CA ALA A 68 9.48 2.60 -16.10
C ALA A 68 9.79 1.52 -15.06
N GLY A 69 8.87 0.57 -14.90
CA GLY A 69 9.06 -0.58 -14.03
C GLY A 69 9.97 -1.64 -14.66
N THR A 70 10.40 -2.57 -13.83
CA THR A 70 11.24 -3.72 -14.25
C THR A 70 10.46 -5.03 -14.23
N GLY A 71 9.27 -5.04 -13.62
CA GLY A 71 8.37 -6.20 -13.60
C GLY A 71 7.63 -6.37 -14.92
N SER A 72 6.98 -7.52 -15.08
CA SER A 72 6.14 -7.87 -16.22
C SER A 72 4.67 -8.11 -15.84
N GLU A 73 4.38 -8.16 -14.55
CA GLU A 73 3.03 -8.43 -14.03
C GLU A 73 2.47 -7.20 -13.33
N SER A 74 1.19 -6.94 -13.58
CA SER A 74 0.40 -5.95 -12.86
C SER A 74 -0.43 -6.62 -11.75
N PRO A 75 -0.74 -5.92 -10.66
CA PRO A 75 -1.59 -6.47 -9.61
C PRO A 75 -3.04 -6.62 -10.07
N ALA A 76 -3.70 -7.67 -9.59
CA ALA A 76 -5.15 -7.79 -9.66
C ALA A 76 -5.82 -6.98 -8.53
N ALA A 77 -7.10 -6.63 -8.69
CA ALA A 77 -7.84 -5.87 -7.68
C ALA A 77 -7.91 -6.54 -6.29
N THR A 78 -7.71 -7.85 -6.22
CA THR A 78 -7.72 -8.64 -4.97
C THR A 78 -6.35 -8.79 -4.32
N ASP A 79 -5.28 -8.44 -5.03
CA ASP A 79 -3.91 -8.59 -4.54
C ASP A 79 -3.58 -7.57 -3.45
N THR A 80 -2.57 -7.88 -2.65
CA THR A 80 -1.96 -6.93 -1.72
C THR A 80 -0.73 -6.30 -2.39
N VAL A 81 -0.64 -4.99 -2.34
CA VAL A 81 0.48 -4.24 -2.92
C VAL A 81 1.27 -3.54 -1.82
N THR A 82 2.58 -3.42 -2.03
CA THR A 82 3.47 -2.60 -1.21
C THR A 82 3.99 -1.46 -2.06
N VAL A 83 3.81 -0.23 -1.57
CA VAL A 83 4.16 0.98 -2.33
C VAL A 83 4.88 2.01 -1.46
N HIS A 84 5.68 2.86 -2.11
CA HIS A 84 5.94 4.21 -1.64
C HIS A 84 5.04 5.19 -2.35
N TYR A 85 4.54 6.19 -1.61
CA TYR A 85 3.70 7.22 -2.20
C TYR A 85 3.84 8.57 -1.50
N SER A 86 3.46 9.61 -2.22
CA SER A 86 3.20 10.95 -1.70
C SER A 86 1.95 11.51 -2.34
N GLY A 87 1.09 12.15 -1.56
CA GLY A 87 -0.20 12.66 -2.00
C GLY A 87 -0.37 14.16 -1.70
N TRP A 88 -0.82 14.92 -2.70
CA TRP A 88 -1.06 16.36 -2.61
C TRP A 88 -2.47 16.72 -3.04
N THR A 89 -2.96 17.81 -2.47
CA THR A 89 -4.10 18.56 -2.99
C THR A 89 -3.63 19.53 -4.10
N THR A 90 -4.54 20.02 -4.92
CA THR A 90 -4.22 20.88 -6.08
C THR A 90 -3.59 22.22 -5.74
N ASP A 91 -3.67 22.65 -4.49
CA ASP A 91 -2.95 23.84 -3.96
C ASP A 91 -1.50 23.52 -3.55
N GLY A 92 -1.05 22.27 -3.76
CA GLY A 92 0.31 21.82 -3.47
C GLY A 92 0.55 21.38 -2.03
N ASN A 93 -0.50 21.30 -1.19
CA ASN A 93 -0.36 20.82 0.18
C ASN A 93 -0.15 19.31 0.22
N LEU A 94 0.98 18.86 0.77
CA LEU A 94 1.27 17.44 1.02
C LEU A 94 0.44 16.96 2.22
N PHE A 95 -0.57 16.13 1.97
CA PHE A 95 -1.45 15.63 3.04
C PHE A 95 -1.03 14.26 3.59
N ASP A 96 -0.35 13.43 2.79
CA ASP A 96 0.15 12.13 3.24
C ASP A 96 1.36 11.67 2.41
N SER A 97 2.33 10.99 3.07
CA SER A 97 3.49 10.44 2.39
C SER A 97 4.16 9.32 3.20
N SER A 98 4.25 8.14 2.62
CA SER A 98 5.03 7.02 3.13
C SER A 98 6.54 7.29 3.03
N VAL A 99 6.97 8.07 2.02
CA VAL A 99 8.37 8.49 1.86
C VAL A 99 8.80 9.37 3.03
N LYS A 100 7.94 10.31 3.45
CA LYS A 100 8.19 11.17 4.63
C LYS A 100 8.25 10.36 5.93
N ARG A 101 7.48 9.27 6.03
CA ARG A 101 7.54 8.36 7.19
C ARG A 101 8.77 7.46 7.17
N GLY A 102 9.46 7.32 6.02
CA GLY A 102 10.62 6.45 5.86
C GLY A 102 10.29 4.96 5.69
N GLU A 103 9.00 4.61 5.59
CA GLU A 103 8.53 3.22 5.51
C GLU A 103 7.49 3.06 4.41
N PRO A 104 7.59 2.02 3.55
CA PRO A 104 6.55 1.69 2.58
C PRO A 104 5.27 1.25 3.28
N THR A 105 4.17 1.27 2.55
CA THR A 105 2.87 0.86 3.07
C THR A 105 2.32 -0.28 2.22
N SER A 106 1.77 -1.31 2.90
CA SER A 106 1.12 -2.46 2.25
C SER A 106 -0.37 -2.44 2.54
N PHE A 107 -1.19 -2.72 1.52
CA PHE A 107 -2.64 -2.84 1.65
C PHE A 107 -3.26 -3.69 0.54
N PRO A 108 -4.39 -4.37 0.84
CA PRO A 108 -5.21 -5.00 -0.17
C PRO A 108 -5.78 -3.96 -1.14
N LEU A 109 -5.63 -4.18 -2.44
CA LEU A 109 -5.97 -3.19 -3.47
C LEU A 109 -7.49 -2.91 -3.56
N ASN A 110 -8.32 -3.82 -3.08
CA ASN A 110 -9.77 -3.64 -2.98
C ASN A 110 -10.23 -2.88 -1.71
N ARG A 111 -9.30 -2.38 -0.88
CA ARG A 111 -9.59 -1.64 0.38
C ARG A 111 -9.17 -0.19 0.34
N VAL A 112 -8.76 0.32 -0.81
CA VAL A 112 -8.33 1.70 -1.02
C VAL A 112 -9.33 2.46 -1.88
N ILE A 113 -9.08 3.74 -2.15
CA ILE A 113 -9.92 4.55 -3.04
C ILE A 113 -9.93 3.96 -4.45
N SER A 114 -11.05 4.14 -5.18
CA SER A 114 -11.24 3.52 -6.49
C SER A 114 -10.16 3.90 -7.50
N GLY A 115 -9.69 5.14 -7.47
CA GLY A 115 -8.60 5.60 -8.32
C GLY A 115 -7.28 4.85 -8.09
N TRP A 116 -7.00 4.42 -6.86
CA TRP A 116 -5.83 3.58 -6.56
C TRP A 116 -6.05 2.14 -7.01
N THR A 117 -7.25 1.58 -6.76
CA THR A 117 -7.60 0.23 -7.24
C THR A 117 -7.45 0.13 -8.75
N GLU A 118 -7.89 1.14 -9.49
CA GLU A 118 -7.76 1.19 -10.94
C GLU A 118 -6.31 1.47 -11.38
N GLY A 119 -5.71 2.53 -10.82
CA GLY A 119 -4.40 3.02 -11.26
C GLY A 119 -3.25 2.04 -11.03
N LEU A 120 -3.23 1.36 -9.88
CA LEU A 120 -2.17 0.39 -9.58
C LEU A 120 -2.24 -0.86 -10.47
N GLN A 121 -3.41 -1.23 -10.99
CA GLN A 121 -3.54 -2.31 -11.97
C GLN A 121 -2.92 -1.97 -13.34
N LEU A 122 -2.61 -0.69 -13.59
CA LEU A 122 -1.88 -0.25 -14.79
C LEU A 122 -0.36 -0.31 -14.62
N MET A 123 0.13 -0.48 -13.38
CA MET A 123 1.54 -0.46 -13.05
C MET A 123 2.15 -1.85 -13.00
N VAL A 124 3.47 -1.90 -13.14
CA VAL A 124 4.28 -3.10 -12.88
C VAL A 124 5.29 -2.81 -11.75
N VAL A 125 5.86 -3.86 -11.15
CA VAL A 125 6.84 -3.71 -10.05
C VAL A 125 8.04 -2.89 -10.51
N GLY A 126 8.48 -1.94 -9.67
CA GLY A 126 9.54 -0.99 -9.92
C GLY A 126 9.11 0.25 -10.68
N GLU A 127 7.87 0.33 -11.15
CA GLU A 127 7.34 1.50 -11.82
C GLU A 127 7.01 2.61 -10.81
N LYS A 128 7.28 3.85 -11.21
CA LYS A 128 6.79 5.05 -10.54
C LYS A 128 5.87 5.81 -11.47
N ARG A 129 4.65 6.09 -11.02
CA ARG A 129 3.60 6.74 -11.81
C ARG A 129 2.94 7.86 -11.01
N ARG A 130 2.59 8.94 -11.68
CA ARG A 130 1.76 10.00 -11.13
C ARG A 130 0.33 9.80 -11.55
N PHE A 131 -0.57 9.95 -10.57
CA PHE A 131 -2.00 9.89 -10.76
C PHE A 131 -2.63 11.24 -10.41
N TRP A 132 -3.58 11.67 -11.21
CA TRP A 132 -4.54 12.74 -10.91
C TRP A 132 -5.90 12.08 -10.77
N ILE A 133 -6.37 11.96 -9.54
CA ILE A 133 -7.56 11.19 -9.18
C ILE A 133 -8.72 12.15 -8.94
N PRO A 134 -9.75 12.16 -9.79
CA PRO A 134 -10.93 13.00 -9.58
C PRO A 134 -11.66 12.63 -8.28
N ALA A 135 -12.40 13.57 -7.75
CA ALA A 135 -13.08 13.43 -6.46
C ALA A 135 -13.95 12.17 -6.35
N ASP A 136 -14.65 11.79 -7.42
CA ASP A 136 -15.52 10.60 -7.47
C ASP A 136 -14.76 9.27 -7.34
N LEU A 137 -13.48 9.26 -7.69
CA LEU A 137 -12.59 8.11 -7.53
C LEU A 137 -11.72 8.19 -6.27
N ALA A 138 -11.90 9.25 -5.45
CA ALA A 138 -11.17 9.52 -4.21
C ALA A 138 -12.14 9.60 -3.01
N TYR A 139 -12.16 10.74 -2.32
CA TYR A 139 -12.97 10.93 -1.12
C TYR A 139 -14.19 11.85 -1.34
N GLY A 140 -14.44 12.26 -2.58
CA GLY A 140 -15.48 13.22 -2.93
C GLY A 140 -15.02 14.68 -2.85
N GLU A 141 -15.90 15.62 -3.22
CA GLU A 141 -15.58 17.06 -3.23
C GLU A 141 -15.43 17.63 -1.81
N ASN A 142 -16.30 17.22 -0.89
CA ASN A 142 -16.35 17.73 0.47
C ASN A 142 -16.39 16.58 1.49
N PRO A 143 -15.32 15.79 1.63
CA PRO A 143 -15.32 14.66 2.55
C PRO A 143 -15.27 15.15 4.00
N GLY A 144 -15.99 14.50 4.89
CA GLY A 144 -15.88 14.74 6.33
C GLY A 144 -14.61 14.14 6.94
N GLY A 145 -14.33 14.47 8.21
CA GLY A 145 -13.29 13.80 9.00
C GLY A 145 -11.86 14.16 8.63
N GLY A 146 -11.62 15.35 8.08
CA GLY A 146 -10.26 15.85 7.80
C GLY A 146 -9.59 15.21 6.57
N ARG A 147 -10.35 14.48 5.74
CA ARG A 147 -9.85 13.95 4.47
C ARG A 147 -9.75 15.06 3.42
N PRO A 148 -8.77 15.01 2.52
CA PRO A 148 -8.69 15.96 1.41
C PRO A 148 -9.83 15.71 0.41
N GLY A 149 -10.43 16.78 -0.10
CA GLY A 149 -11.49 16.74 -1.13
C GLY A 149 -11.01 17.20 -2.49
N GLY A 150 -11.84 17.00 -3.50
CA GLY A 150 -11.57 17.40 -4.87
C GLY A 150 -10.56 16.50 -5.58
N LEU A 151 -9.92 17.05 -6.61
CA LEU A 151 -8.87 16.36 -7.35
C LEU A 151 -7.64 16.13 -6.45
N LEU A 152 -7.17 14.90 -6.38
CA LEU A 152 -5.98 14.53 -5.61
C LEU A 152 -4.86 14.08 -6.54
N VAL A 153 -3.62 14.42 -6.21
CA VAL A 153 -2.44 14.04 -6.99
C VAL A 153 -1.56 13.14 -6.15
N PHE A 154 -1.14 12.01 -6.73
CA PHE A 154 -0.27 11.05 -6.06
C PHE A 154 0.90 10.66 -6.95
N ASP A 155 2.09 10.67 -6.41
CA ASP A 155 3.24 9.91 -6.94
C ASP A 155 3.29 8.58 -6.21
N VAL A 156 3.22 7.49 -6.96
CA VAL A 156 3.22 6.12 -6.40
C VAL A 156 4.32 5.31 -7.06
N GLU A 157 5.09 4.60 -6.26
CA GLU A 157 6.08 3.62 -6.67
C GLU A 157 5.65 2.24 -6.20
N LEU A 158 5.44 1.30 -7.12
CA LEU A 158 5.03 -0.07 -6.83
C LEU A 158 6.25 -0.93 -6.52
N LEU A 159 6.41 -1.34 -5.27
CA LEU A 159 7.57 -2.09 -4.80
C LEU A 159 7.40 -3.59 -4.90
N SER A 160 6.20 -4.09 -4.57
CA SER A 160 5.91 -5.53 -4.65
C SER A 160 4.41 -5.81 -4.75
N ILE A 161 4.10 -7.01 -5.24
CA ILE A 161 2.75 -7.56 -5.36
C ILE A 161 2.74 -8.89 -4.61
N GLU A 162 1.80 -9.05 -3.69
CA GLU A 162 1.47 -10.32 -3.05
C GLU A 162 0.12 -10.77 -3.60
N LYS A 163 0.11 -11.91 -4.31
CA LYS A 163 -1.10 -12.44 -4.94
C LYS A 163 -2.11 -12.88 -3.89
N ALA A 164 -3.37 -12.56 -4.11
CA ALA A 164 -4.45 -13.06 -3.29
C ALA A 164 -4.49 -14.60 -3.35
N PRO A 165 -4.83 -15.28 -2.24
CA PRO A 165 -5.07 -16.71 -2.27
C PRO A 165 -6.10 -17.08 -3.33
N GLU A 166 -5.81 -18.08 -4.15
CA GLU A 166 -6.81 -18.58 -5.08
C GLU A 166 -8.03 -19.10 -4.30
N PRO A 167 -9.25 -18.77 -4.72
CA PRO A 167 -10.44 -19.34 -4.09
C PRO A 167 -10.40 -20.88 -4.21
N PRO A 168 -10.87 -21.60 -3.20
CA PRO A 168 -10.95 -23.05 -3.25
C PRO A 168 -11.66 -23.50 -4.53
N LYS A 169 -11.09 -24.51 -5.21
CA LYS A 169 -11.75 -25.06 -6.40
C LYS A 169 -13.10 -25.63 -5.99
N VAL A 170 -14.14 -25.23 -6.71
CA VAL A 170 -15.48 -25.78 -6.52
C VAL A 170 -15.42 -27.28 -6.85
N PRO A 171 -15.82 -28.18 -5.93
CA PRO A 171 -15.86 -29.62 -6.20
C PRO A 171 -16.78 -29.93 -7.39
N GLU A 172 -16.40 -30.91 -8.20
CA GLU A 172 -17.18 -31.30 -9.39
C GLU A 172 -18.60 -31.84 -9.04
N ASP A 173 -18.79 -32.29 -7.79
CA ASP A 173 -20.02 -32.88 -7.29
C ASP A 173 -20.95 -31.90 -6.57
N VAL A 174 -20.69 -30.58 -6.67
CA VAL A 174 -21.57 -29.55 -6.07
C VAL A 174 -22.96 -29.50 -6.72
N ALA A 175 -23.04 -29.79 -8.03
CA ALA A 175 -24.30 -29.68 -8.77
C ALA A 175 -25.32 -30.83 -8.47
N ALA A 176 -24.86 -31.96 -7.98
CA ALA A 176 -25.70 -33.13 -7.65
C ALA A 176 -25.03 -34.03 -6.62
N ILE A 177 -25.84 -34.77 -5.86
CA ILE A 177 -25.33 -35.76 -4.92
C ILE A 177 -24.62 -36.87 -5.74
N PRO A 178 -23.32 -37.10 -5.55
CA PRO A 178 -22.61 -38.14 -6.28
C PRO A 178 -23.07 -39.54 -5.88
N ALA A 179 -23.01 -40.48 -6.81
CA ALA A 179 -23.43 -41.85 -6.55
C ALA A 179 -22.59 -42.53 -5.44
N SER A 180 -21.42 -42.01 -5.13
CA SER A 180 -20.53 -42.48 -4.04
C SER A 180 -20.85 -41.89 -2.68
N ALA A 181 -21.84 -40.99 -2.57
CA ALA A 181 -22.25 -40.44 -1.28
C ALA A 181 -23.16 -41.38 -0.50
N GLU A 182 -22.95 -41.43 0.80
CA GLU A 182 -23.86 -42.13 1.73
C GLU A 182 -25.03 -41.19 2.03
N VAL A 183 -26.24 -41.65 1.72
CA VAL A 183 -27.48 -40.91 1.99
C VAL A 183 -28.18 -41.52 3.19
N ARG A 184 -28.43 -40.75 4.22
CA ARG A 184 -29.16 -41.16 5.43
C ARG A 184 -30.66 -41.04 5.25
N GLU A 185 -31.44 -41.67 6.11
CA GLU A 185 -32.92 -41.58 6.14
C GLU A 185 -33.42 -40.10 6.25
N SER A 186 -32.64 -39.23 6.90
CA SER A 186 -32.93 -37.83 7.01
C SER A 186 -32.78 -37.03 5.70
N GLY A 187 -32.28 -37.65 4.63
CA GLY A 187 -31.93 -37.00 3.38
C GLY A 187 -30.54 -36.36 3.38
N LEU A 188 -29.80 -36.40 4.49
CA LEU A 188 -28.42 -35.91 4.54
C LEU A 188 -27.53 -36.84 3.72
N ALA A 189 -26.87 -36.27 2.72
CA ALA A 189 -25.84 -36.95 1.94
C ALA A 189 -24.43 -36.53 2.42
N SER A 190 -23.55 -37.49 2.57
CA SER A 190 -22.15 -37.20 2.94
C SER A 190 -21.19 -38.12 2.19
N ARG A 191 -20.01 -37.58 1.88
CA ARG A 191 -18.91 -38.35 1.31
C ARG A 191 -17.64 -38.04 2.09
N LYS A 192 -16.97 -39.08 2.55
CA LYS A 192 -15.67 -38.96 3.17
C LYS A 192 -14.63 -38.60 2.10
N LEU A 193 -13.93 -37.48 2.26
CA LEU A 193 -12.89 -37.03 1.34
C LEU A 193 -11.51 -37.54 1.74
N SER A 194 -11.26 -37.72 3.05
CA SER A 194 -10.02 -38.27 3.60
C SER A 194 -10.30 -38.96 4.93
N ASP A 195 -9.44 -39.91 5.29
CA ASP A 195 -9.53 -40.56 6.58
C ASP A 195 -9.03 -39.65 7.70
N GLY A 196 -9.75 -39.63 8.81
CA GLY A 196 -9.30 -39.02 10.05
C GLY A 196 -8.23 -39.86 10.73
N THR A 197 -7.37 -39.25 11.51
CA THR A 197 -6.32 -39.93 12.31
C THR A 197 -6.77 -40.28 13.71
N GLY A 198 -7.91 -39.74 14.16
CA GLY A 198 -8.48 -40.00 15.47
C GLY A 198 -9.55 -41.14 15.45
N SER A 199 -9.79 -41.75 16.60
CA SER A 199 -10.82 -42.76 16.82
C SER A 199 -12.05 -42.25 17.56
N ALA A 200 -12.00 -41.04 18.09
CA ALA A 200 -13.10 -40.45 18.84
C ALA A 200 -14.10 -39.74 17.91
N HIS A 201 -15.38 -39.92 18.15
CA HIS A 201 -16.47 -39.21 17.49
C HIS A 201 -17.12 -38.24 18.47
N PRO A 202 -17.47 -37.02 18.02
CA PRO A 202 -18.11 -36.03 18.89
C PRO A 202 -19.50 -36.52 19.34
N ALA A 203 -19.80 -36.33 20.62
CA ALA A 203 -21.13 -36.52 21.16
C ALA A 203 -22.02 -35.29 20.91
N LYS A 204 -23.34 -35.43 21.18
CA LYS A 204 -24.32 -34.35 20.88
C LYS A 204 -24.02 -33.02 21.57
N ALA A 205 -23.33 -33.03 22.72
CA ALA A 205 -23.02 -31.84 23.52
C ALA A 205 -21.56 -31.37 23.33
N ASP A 206 -20.76 -32.02 22.51
CA ASP A 206 -19.37 -31.65 22.33
C ASP A 206 -19.23 -30.43 21.43
N MET A 207 -18.25 -29.61 21.75
CA MET A 207 -17.85 -28.47 20.90
C MET A 207 -16.82 -28.97 19.88
N VAL A 208 -17.07 -28.72 18.60
CA VAL A 208 -16.17 -29.11 17.52
C VAL A 208 -15.65 -27.87 16.80
N THR A 209 -14.38 -27.95 16.38
CA THR A 209 -13.78 -26.94 15.52
C THR A 209 -13.70 -27.50 14.10
N VAL A 210 -14.24 -26.77 13.13
CA VAL A 210 -14.27 -27.18 11.72
C VAL A 210 -13.73 -26.06 10.83
N HIS A 211 -13.10 -26.45 9.73
CA HIS A 211 -12.87 -25.59 8.58
C HIS A 211 -13.87 -25.96 7.48
N TYR A 212 -14.45 -24.96 6.87
CA TYR A 212 -15.40 -25.14 5.76
C TYR A 212 -15.15 -24.10 4.67
N SER A 213 -15.53 -24.41 3.44
CA SER A 213 -15.41 -23.53 2.27
C SER A 213 -16.67 -23.62 1.41
#